data_ab8cec46c8fb6d79d30d143136288c62
#
_entry.id   ab8cec46c8fb6d79d30d143136288c62
#
_cell.length_a   1.000
_cell.length_b   1.000
_cell.length_c   1.000
_cell.angle_alpha   90.00
_cell.angle_beta   90.00
_cell.angle_gamma   90.00
#
_symmetry.space_group_name_H-M   'P 1'
#
loop_
_entity.id
_entity.type
_entity.pdbx_description
1 polymer ?
#
loop_
_entity_poly.entity_id
_entity_poly.type
_entity_poly.pdbx_seq_one_letter_code
_entity_poly.pdbx_strand_id
1 'polypeptide(L)'
;MAEHLISQGYKDASASLAGAVLEDGLRKICANNGIKLKSTEDISSLNQKLADASVYNRLTQKKVQVWNDIRNNADHGHFEGYTKDDVEEMIKGIKDFLEKCYS
;
A
#
# COMPACT_ATOMS: atom_id res chain seq x y z
N MET A 1 -13.89 -15.56 21.37
CA MET A 1 -14.53 -14.27 21.68
C MET A 1 -13.53 -13.14 21.64
N ALA A 2 -12.55 -13.14 22.53
CA ALA A 2 -11.48 -12.14 22.51
C ALA A 2 -10.69 -12.16 21.19
N GLU A 3 -10.45 -13.34 20.65
CA GLU A 3 -9.74 -13.51 19.39
C GLU A 3 -10.48 -12.88 18.21
N HIS A 4 -11.81 -12.96 18.22
CA HIS A 4 -12.62 -12.36 17.16
C HIS A 4 -12.53 -10.83 17.20
N LEU A 5 -12.63 -10.22 18.38
CA LEU A 5 -12.53 -8.79 18.56
C LEU A 5 -11.13 -8.27 18.22
N ILE A 6 -10.10 -9.00 18.66
CA ILE A 6 -8.70 -8.68 18.32
C ILE A 6 -8.50 -8.80 16.81
N SER A 7 -9.08 -9.83 16.17
CA SER A 7 -8.98 -10.03 14.74
C SER A 7 -9.57 -8.87 13.93
N GLN A 8 -10.71 -8.30 14.38
CA GLN A 8 -11.33 -7.17 13.68
C GLN A 8 -10.50 -5.88 13.84
N GLY A 9 -10.08 -5.56 15.06
CA GLY A 9 -9.18 -4.43 15.29
C GLY A 9 -7.83 -4.61 14.59
N TYR A 10 -7.34 -5.84 14.55
CA TYR A 10 -6.10 -6.18 13.86
C TYR A 10 -6.23 -5.92 12.35
N LYS A 11 -7.36 -6.27 11.74
CA LYS A 11 -7.62 -6.02 10.33
C LYS A 11 -7.42 -4.54 9.98
N ASP A 12 -8.07 -3.66 10.73
CA ASP A 12 -8.08 -2.23 10.44
C ASP A 12 -6.71 -1.59 10.71
N ALA A 13 -6.11 -1.91 11.85
CA ALA A 13 -4.78 -1.43 12.18
C ALA A 13 -3.73 -1.95 11.20
N SER A 14 -3.84 -3.21 10.77
CA SER A 14 -2.92 -3.81 9.81
C SER A 14 -3.02 -3.17 8.43
N ALA A 15 -4.23 -2.82 7.99
CA ALA A 15 -4.42 -2.14 6.72
C ALA A 15 -3.76 -0.76 6.72
N SER A 16 -3.94 0.01 7.79
CA SER A 16 -3.30 1.32 7.91
C SER A 16 -1.78 1.21 7.99
N LEU A 17 -1.27 0.25 8.75
CA LEU A 17 0.16 0.04 8.89
C LEU A 17 0.78 -0.43 7.58
N ALA A 18 0.14 -1.36 6.89
CA ALA A 18 0.61 -1.84 5.58
C ALA A 18 0.66 -0.70 4.57
N GLY A 19 -0.34 0.19 4.61
CA GLY A 19 -0.34 1.38 3.76
C GLY A 19 0.83 2.32 4.05
N ALA A 20 1.19 2.49 5.32
CA ALA A 20 2.34 3.30 5.71
C ALA A 20 3.66 2.67 5.21
N VAL A 21 3.79 1.36 5.30
CA VAL A 21 4.95 0.62 4.78
C VAL A 21 5.04 0.78 3.26
N LEU A 22 3.91 0.67 2.57
CA LEU A 22 3.86 0.85 1.12
C LEU A 22 4.29 2.27 0.74
N GLU A 23 3.77 3.29 1.40
CA GLU A 23 4.11 4.68 1.11
C GLU A 23 5.61 4.92 1.29
N ASP A 24 6.18 4.47 2.40
CA ASP A 24 7.62 4.59 2.64
C ASP A 24 8.43 3.86 1.57
N GLY A 25 8.01 2.66 1.21
CA GLY A 25 8.65 1.88 0.16
C GLY A 25 8.62 2.56 -1.21
N LEU A 26 7.47 3.13 -1.59
CA LEU A 26 7.33 3.86 -2.84
C LEU A 26 8.22 5.09 -2.88
N ARG A 27 8.33 5.82 -1.76
CA ARG A 27 9.23 6.98 -1.67
C ARG A 27 10.69 6.56 -1.87
N LYS A 28 11.11 5.46 -1.28
CA LYS A 28 12.47 4.94 -1.43
C LYS A 28 12.74 4.50 -2.88
N ILE A 29 11.77 3.85 -3.51
CA ILE A 29 11.90 3.44 -4.91
C ILE A 29 12.04 4.68 -5.81
N CYS A 30 11.25 5.72 -5.56
CA CYS A 30 11.38 6.98 -6.30
C CYS A 30 12.77 7.58 -6.13
N ALA A 31 13.28 7.65 -4.91
CA ALA A 31 14.61 8.18 -4.63
C ALA A 31 15.70 7.38 -5.38
N ASN A 32 15.57 6.05 -5.38
CA ASN A 32 16.52 5.18 -6.07
C ASN A 32 16.50 5.35 -7.58
N ASN A 33 15.40 5.87 -8.12
CA ASN A 33 15.26 6.11 -9.57
C ASN A 33 15.42 7.59 -9.95
N GLY A 34 15.91 8.40 -9.03
CA GLY A 34 16.17 9.82 -9.31
C GLY A 34 14.91 10.66 -9.47
N ILE A 35 13.78 10.19 -8.99
CA ILE A 35 12.50 10.91 -9.10
C ILE A 35 12.39 11.89 -7.94
N LYS A 36 12.22 13.16 -8.26
CA LYS A 36 12.06 14.21 -7.24
C LYS A 36 10.66 14.19 -6.67
N LEU A 37 10.57 14.27 -5.34
CA LEU A 37 9.32 14.22 -4.61
C LEU A 37 9.11 15.47 -3.77
N LYS A 38 7.84 15.86 -3.65
CA LYS A 38 7.40 16.84 -2.67
C LYS A 38 7.06 16.09 -1.38
N SER A 39 7.18 16.75 -0.22
CA SER A 39 6.87 16.14 1.07
C SER A 39 5.40 15.75 1.21
N THR A 40 4.53 16.32 0.40
CA THR A 40 3.08 16.11 0.45
C THR A 40 2.58 15.01 -0.49
N GLU A 41 3.45 14.31 -1.18
CA GLU A 41 3.01 13.28 -2.12
C GLU A 41 2.45 12.06 -1.39
N ASP A 42 1.26 11.62 -1.84
CA ASP A 42 0.59 10.44 -1.32
C ASP A 42 0.86 9.21 -2.18
N ILE A 43 0.33 8.06 -1.79
CA ILE A 43 0.52 6.81 -2.53
C ILE A 43 0.05 6.94 -3.98
N SER A 44 -1.08 7.58 -4.20
CA SER A 44 -1.64 7.74 -5.55
C SER A 44 -0.67 8.51 -6.46
N SER A 45 -0.12 9.60 -5.96
CA SER A 45 0.84 10.42 -6.68
C SER A 45 2.15 9.67 -6.93
N LEU A 46 2.67 8.98 -5.92
CA LEU A 46 3.89 8.18 -6.02
C LEU A 46 3.71 7.07 -7.06
N ASN A 47 2.57 6.38 -7.02
CA ASN A 47 2.22 5.31 -7.94
C ASN A 47 2.21 5.82 -9.40
N GLN A 48 1.61 6.99 -9.62
CA GLN A 48 1.54 7.58 -10.95
C GLN A 48 2.94 7.93 -11.46
N LYS A 49 3.78 8.53 -10.63
CA LYS A 49 5.14 8.89 -11.02
C LYS A 49 5.99 7.68 -11.38
N LEU A 50 5.87 6.61 -10.60
CA LEU A 50 6.63 5.38 -10.85
C LEU A 50 6.17 4.68 -12.13
N ALA A 51 4.87 4.65 -12.39
CA ALA A 51 4.34 4.10 -13.63
C ALA A 51 4.76 4.93 -14.83
N ASP A 52 4.70 6.26 -14.74
CA ASP A 52 5.11 7.16 -15.81
C ASP A 52 6.60 7.03 -16.12
N ALA A 53 7.41 6.77 -15.12
CA ALA A 53 8.85 6.55 -15.29
C ALA A 53 9.18 5.10 -15.71
N SER A 54 8.17 4.29 -15.95
CA SER A 54 8.30 2.88 -16.34
C SER A 54 9.10 2.03 -15.33
N VAL A 55 9.07 2.42 -14.05
CA VAL A 55 9.70 1.63 -12.99
C VAL A 55 8.98 0.30 -12.83
N TYR A 56 7.66 0.32 -13.03
CA TYR A 56 6.87 -0.91 -13.11
C TYR A 56 5.72 -0.72 -14.11
N ASN A 57 5.09 -1.82 -14.48
CA ASN A 57 4.06 -1.83 -15.49
C ASN A 57 2.68 -1.45 -14.94
N ARG A 58 1.71 -1.31 -15.84
CA ARG A 58 0.34 -0.93 -15.48
C ARG A 58 -0.33 -1.95 -14.56
N LEU A 59 0.01 -3.22 -14.70
CA LEU A 59 -0.56 -4.26 -13.84
C LEU A 59 -0.15 -4.06 -12.39
N THR A 60 1.12 -3.76 -12.16
CA THR A 60 1.63 -3.43 -10.81
C THR A 60 1.03 -2.13 -10.32
N GLN A 61 0.88 -1.13 -11.20
CA GLN A 61 0.23 0.13 -10.85
C GLN A 61 -1.19 -0.10 -10.31
N LYS A 62 -1.95 -0.99 -10.95
CA LYS A 62 -3.30 -1.33 -10.50
C LYS A 62 -3.30 -2.01 -9.14
N LYS A 63 -2.35 -2.90 -8.90
CA LYS A 63 -2.22 -3.55 -7.59
C LYS A 63 -1.94 -2.53 -6.48
N VAL A 64 -1.02 -1.61 -6.72
CA VAL A 64 -0.69 -0.56 -5.76
C VAL A 64 -1.94 0.30 -5.48
N GLN A 65 -2.72 0.60 -6.51
CA GLN A 65 -3.94 1.38 -6.34
C GLN A 65 -4.97 0.63 -5.48
N VAL A 66 -5.14 -0.68 -5.67
CA VAL A 66 -6.03 -1.49 -4.83
C VAL A 66 -5.58 -1.42 -3.37
N TRP A 67 -4.29 -1.56 -3.10
CA TRP A 67 -3.76 -1.48 -1.73
C TRP A 67 -3.99 -0.09 -1.13
N ASN A 68 -3.82 0.96 -1.93
CA ASN A 68 -4.11 2.33 -1.49
C ASN A 68 -5.59 2.52 -1.16
N ASP A 69 -6.48 1.93 -1.94
CA ASP A 69 -7.93 1.99 -1.68
C ASP A 69 -8.27 1.31 -0.35
N ILE A 70 -7.66 0.18 -0.04
CA ILE A 70 -7.85 -0.51 1.23
C ILE A 70 -7.36 0.37 2.38
N ARG A 71 -6.17 0.94 2.27
CA ARG A 71 -5.61 1.84 3.28
C ARG A 71 -6.52 3.04 3.51
N ASN A 72 -7.02 3.66 2.43
CA ASN A 72 -7.90 4.82 2.54
C ASN A 72 -9.20 4.47 3.25
N ASN A 73 -9.79 3.32 2.95
CA ASN A 73 -10.98 2.85 3.64
C ASN A 73 -10.70 2.65 5.14
N ALA A 74 -9.57 2.08 5.49
CA ALA A 74 -9.20 1.88 6.90
C ALA A 74 -8.99 3.20 7.62
N ASP A 75 -8.27 4.13 7.01
CA ASP A 75 -7.97 5.44 7.60
C ASP A 75 -9.21 6.30 7.78
N HIS A 76 -10.21 6.16 6.90
CA HIS A 76 -11.45 6.92 6.96
C HIS A 76 -12.60 6.19 7.68
N GLY A 77 -12.31 5.06 8.29
CA GLY A 77 -13.31 4.31 9.05
C GLY A 77 -14.33 3.56 8.20
N HIS A 78 -14.07 3.38 6.92
CA HIS A 78 -14.93 2.62 6.01
C HIS A 78 -14.57 1.14 6.03
N PHE A 79 -14.73 0.51 7.19
CA PHE A 79 -14.25 -0.84 7.45
C PHE A 79 -15.02 -1.94 6.71
N GLU A 80 -16.17 -1.59 6.15
CA GLU A 80 -16.94 -2.51 5.31
C GLU A 80 -16.44 -2.56 3.87
N GLY A 81 -15.54 -1.66 3.48
CA GLY A 81 -15.00 -1.58 2.12
C GLY A 81 -13.96 -2.65 1.81
N TYR A 82 -13.59 -3.49 2.77
CA TYR A 82 -12.60 -4.54 2.59
C TYR A 82 -12.78 -5.64 3.64
N THR A 83 -12.23 -6.81 3.37
CA THR A 83 -12.30 -7.97 4.24
C THR A 83 -10.95 -8.26 4.88
N LYS A 84 -10.94 -9.16 5.86
CA LYS A 84 -9.69 -9.65 6.47
C LYS A 84 -8.80 -10.30 5.40
N ASP A 85 -9.39 -11.06 4.48
CA ASP A 85 -8.65 -11.70 3.40
C ASP A 85 -8.02 -10.66 2.48
N ASP A 86 -8.72 -9.57 2.18
CA ASP A 86 -8.18 -8.47 1.41
C ASP A 86 -6.94 -7.87 2.06
N VAL A 87 -6.95 -7.71 3.38
CA VAL A 87 -5.82 -7.17 4.13
C VAL A 87 -4.64 -8.15 4.13
N GLU A 88 -4.91 -9.44 4.29
CA GLU A 88 -3.87 -10.46 4.26
C GLU A 88 -3.19 -10.50 2.88
N GLU A 89 -3.97 -10.43 1.81
CA GLU A 89 -3.44 -10.37 0.45
C GLU A 89 -2.64 -9.09 0.21
N MET A 90 -3.12 -7.97 0.76
CA MET A 90 -2.42 -6.69 0.69
C MET A 90 -1.03 -6.78 1.35
N ILE A 91 -0.97 -7.31 2.56
CA ILE A 91 0.29 -7.44 3.31
C ILE A 91 1.28 -8.31 2.54
N LYS A 92 0.82 -9.45 2.07
CA LYS A 92 1.65 -10.38 1.30
C LYS A 92 2.10 -9.74 -0.02
N GLY A 93 1.17 -9.09 -0.72
CA GLY A 93 1.47 -8.44 -1.98
C GLY A 93 2.47 -7.31 -1.86
N ILE A 94 2.33 -6.47 -0.83
CA ILE A 94 3.28 -5.37 -0.56
C ILE A 94 4.65 -5.93 -0.25
N LYS A 95 4.73 -6.97 0.58
CA LYS A 95 5.99 -7.60 0.93
C LYS A 95 6.70 -8.12 -0.33
N ASP A 96 5.99 -8.89 -1.15
CA ASP A 96 6.56 -9.44 -2.38
C ASP A 96 6.99 -8.34 -3.34
N PHE A 97 6.18 -7.30 -3.48
CA PHE A 97 6.47 -6.15 -4.34
C PHE A 97 7.74 -5.43 -3.89
N LEU A 98 7.86 -5.12 -2.60
CA LEU A 98 9.03 -4.41 -2.09
C LEU A 98 10.29 -5.26 -2.19
N GLU A 99 10.21 -6.55 -1.95
CA GLU A 99 11.35 -7.46 -2.12
C GLU A 99 11.88 -7.43 -3.56
N LYS A 100 10.98 -7.43 -4.54
CA LYS A 100 11.37 -7.36 -5.95
C LYS A 100 12.00 -6.01 -6.31
N CYS A 101 11.47 -4.92 -5.75
CA CYS A 101 11.96 -3.58 -6.08
C CYS A 101 13.31 -3.27 -5.44
N TYR A 102 13.66 -3.93 -4.35
CA TYR A 102 14.92 -3.71 -3.64
C TYR A 102 15.99 -4.76 -3.96
N SER A 103 15.66 -5.78 -4.73
CA SER A 103 16.64 -6.83 -5.10
C SER A 103 17.43 -6.53 -6.40
#